data_96305c4f66e83ccaf9a06c0714e0a61c
#
_entry.id   96305c4f66e83ccaf9a06c0714e0a61c
#
_cell.length_a   1.000
_cell.length_b   1.000
_cell.length_c   1.000
_cell.angle_alpha   90.00
_cell.angle_beta   90.00
_cell.angle_gamma   90.00
#
_symmetry.space_group_name_H-M   'P 1'
#
loop_
_entity.id
_entity.type
_entity.pdbx_description
1 polymer ?
#
loop_
_entity_poly.entity_id
_entity_poly.type
_entity_poly.pdbx_seq_one_letter_code
_entity_poly.pdbx_strand_id
1 'polypeptide(L)' 'RTSIDTWIRARPGGVVRAKGLVRVDDRPDDRTVLQVCGSTTSVTVDGPWDGGAEVVVAIALPGTPRAALVKWLNLLG' A
#
# COMPACT_ATOMS: atom_id res chain seq x y z
N ARG A 1 7.44 0.77 -11.59
CA ARG A 1 6.72 0.76 -10.29
C ARG A 1 7.52 0.02 -9.23
N THR A 2 7.53 0.54 -8.01
CA THR A 2 8.15 -0.11 -6.87
C THR A 2 7.42 -1.43 -6.55
N SER A 3 8.18 -2.49 -6.25
CA SER A 3 7.58 -3.75 -5.83
C SER A 3 6.88 -3.61 -4.48
N ILE A 4 5.91 -4.48 -4.23
CA ILE A 4 5.18 -4.49 -2.97
C ILE A 4 6.10 -4.75 -1.79
N ASP A 5 7.05 -5.68 -1.93
CA ASP A 5 8.04 -5.95 -0.88
C ASP A 5 8.85 -4.72 -0.50
N THR A 6 9.34 -3.98 -1.49
CA THR A 6 10.08 -2.75 -1.26
C THR A 6 9.20 -1.70 -0.58
N TRP A 7 7.95 -1.58 -1.03
CA TRP A 7 7.00 -0.63 -0.43
C TRP A 7 6.75 -0.95 1.05
N ILE A 8 6.54 -2.22 1.38
CA ILE A 8 6.32 -2.66 2.76
C ILE A 8 7.53 -2.31 3.63
N ARG A 9 8.75 -2.60 3.14
CA ARG A 9 9.99 -2.33 3.87
C ARG A 9 10.25 -0.83 4.06
N ALA A 10 9.77 -0.01 3.15
CA ALA A 10 9.96 1.43 3.19
C ALA A 10 8.94 2.16 4.07
N ARG A 11 8.03 1.43 4.74
CA ARG A 11 6.98 2.02 5.56
C ARG A 11 7.56 2.92 6.64
N PRO A 12 7.11 4.19 6.72
CA PRO A 12 7.49 5.08 7.83
C PRO A 12 7.07 4.52 9.18
N GLY A 13 7.90 4.71 10.21
CA GLY A 13 7.66 4.15 11.53
C GLY A 13 6.38 4.61 12.21
N GLY A 14 5.85 5.77 11.83
CA GLY A 14 4.59 6.29 12.38
C GLY A 14 3.33 5.72 11.75
N VAL A 15 3.43 4.95 10.67
CA VAL A 15 2.26 4.36 10.02
C VAL A 15 1.82 3.14 10.82
N VAL A 16 0.62 3.19 11.37
CA VAL A 16 0.06 2.13 12.21
C VAL A 16 -0.89 1.23 11.46
N ARG A 17 -1.47 1.73 10.36
CA ARG A 17 -2.41 0.97 9.57
C ARG A 17 -2.44 1.49 8.13
N ALA A 18 -2.56 0.60 7.16
CA ALA A 18 -2.76 0.98 5.77
C ALA A 18 -3.58 -0.08 5.06
N LYS A 19 -4.31 0.35 4.03
CA LYS A 19 -5.06 -0.56 3.16
C LYS A 19 -4.95 -0.04 1.74
N GLY A 20 -4.69 -0.94 0.80
CA GLY A 20 -4.59 -0.59 -0.61
C GLY A 20 -5.33 -1.58 -1.49
N LEU A 21 -5.93 -1.05 -2.56
CA LEU A 21 -6.48 -1.83 -3.66
C LEU A 21 -5.67 -1.46 -4.88
N VAL A 22 -4.84 -2.38 -5.36
CA VAL A 22 -3.84 -2.07 -6.39
C VAL A 22 -3.76 -3.17 -7.45
N ARG A 23 -3.18 -2.82 -8.58
CA ARG A 23 -2.74 -3.76 -9.61
C ARG A 23 -1.25 -3.96 -9.47
N VAL A 24 -0.82 -5.21 -9.47
CA VAL A 24 0.61 -5.52 -9.45
C VAL A 24 1.04 -6.03 -10.82
N ASP A 25 2.33 -5.83 -11.16
CA ASP A 25 2.82 -6.17 -12.50
C ASP A 25 2.71 -7.67 -12.81
N ASP A 26 2.84 -8.51 -11.79
CA ASP A 26 2.75 -9.96 -11.94
C ASP A 26 1.32 -10.45 -12.22
N ARG A 27 0.32 -9.67 -11.81
CA ARG A 27 -1.09 -10.02 -11.92
C ARG A 27 -1.92 -8.79 -12.31
N PRO A 28 -1.71 -8.27 -13.53
CA PRO A 28 -2.34 -7.00 -13.93
C PRO A 28 -3.86 -7.09 -14.07
N ASP A 29 -4.41 -8.29 -14.26
CA ASP A 29 -5.85 -8.49 -14.42
C ASP A 29 -6.56 -8.74 -13.10
N ASP A 30 -5.83 -8.89 -12.01
CA ASP A 30 -6.37 -9.19 -10.70
C ASP A 30 -6.31 -7.98 -9.78
N ARG A 31 -7.24 -7.93 -8.82
CA ARG A 31 -7.21 -6.95 -7.75
C ARG A 31 -6.39 -7.51 -6.58
N THR A 32 -5.37 -6.78 -6.18
CA THR A 32 -4.55 -7.13 -5.02
C THR A 32 -4.91 -6.23 -3.86
N VAL A 33 -5.19 -6.82 -2.71
CA VAL A 33 -5.50 -6.11 -1.47
C VAL A 33 -4.27 -6.15 -0.57
N LEU A 34 -3.78 -4.96 -0.21
CA LEU A 34 -2.68 -4.79 0.73
C LEU A 34 -3.26 -4.36 2.07
N GLN A 35 -2.82 -4.97 3.16
CA GLN A 35 -3.22 -4.56 4.50
C GLN A 35 -2.01 -4.52 5.41
N VAL A 36 -1.87 -3.42 6.14
CA VAL A 36 -0.87 -3.25 7.19
C VAL A 36 -1.61 -2.93 8.48
N CYS A 37 -1.38 -3.73 9.52
CA CYS A 37 -1.98 -3.51 10.83
C CYS A 37 -0.91 -3.81 11.89
N GLY A 38 -0.38 -2.77 12.52
CA GLY A 38 0.75 -2.90 13.43
C GLY A 38 1.95 -3.49 12.71
N SER A 39 2.47 -4.60 13.19
CA SER A 39 3.60 -5.31 12.58
C SER A 39 3.18 -6.37 11.55
N THR A 40 1.88 -6.55 11.35
CA THR A 40 1.35 -7.56 10.45
C THR A 40 1.05 -6.95 9.08
N THR A 41 1.53 -7.59 8.03
CA THR A 41 1.26 -7.18 6.66
C THR A 41 0.69 -8.37 5.89
N SER A 42 -0.38 -8.15 5.15
CA SER A 42 -0.96 -9.17 4.27
C SER A 42 -1.12 -8.66 2.85
N VAL A 43 -0.93 -9.57 1.91
CA VAL A 43 -1.11 -9.32 0.48
C VAL A 43 -2.00 -10.43 -0.04
N THR A 44 -3.18 -10.09 -0.54
CA THR A 44 -4.18 -11.07 -0.97
C THR A 44 -4.72 -10.70 -2.34
N VAL A 45 -4.84 -11.68 -3.22
CA VAL A 45 -5.54 -11.48 -4.48
C VAL A 45 -7.04 -11.63 -4.21
N ASP A 46 -7.82 -10.64 -4.62
CA ASP A 46 -9.25 -10.57 -4.35
C ASP A 46 -10.03 -10.27 -5.64
N GLY A 47 -10.18 -11.29 -6.45
CA GLY A 47 -10.97 -11.22 -7.68
C GLY A 47 -10.31 -10.42 -8.81
N PRO A 48 -11.05 -10.18 -9.89
CA PRO A 48 -10.55 -9.44 -11.03
C PRO A 48 -10.47 -7.96 -10.75
N TRP A 49 -9.57 -7.28 -11.47
CA TRP A 49 -9.52 -5.81 -11.46
C TRP A 49 -10.75 -5.26 -12.17
N ASP A 50 -11.41 -4.29 -11.54
CA ASP A 50 -12.69 -3.75 -12.02
C ASP A 50 -12.54 -2.51 -12.92
N GLY A 51 -11.31 -2.11 -13.21
CA GLY A 51 -11.04 -0.93 -14.03
C GLY A 51 -11.07 0.40 -13.25
N GLY A 52 -11.31 0.36 -11.94
CA GLY A 52 -11.30 1.56 -11.11
C GLY A 52 -9.89 2.07 -10.82
N ALA A 53 -9.81 3.17 -10.09
CA ALA A 53 -8.53 3.73 -9.67
C ALA A 53 -7.89 2.88 -8.58
N GLU A 54 -6.57 2.82 -8.59
CA GLU A 54 -5.81 2.27 -7.48
C GLU A 54 -5.91 3.23 -6.29
N VAL A 55 -6.10 2.69 -5.10
CA VAL A 55 -6.28 3.49 -3.87
C VAL A 55 -5.44 2.90 -2.76
N VAL A 56 -4.70 3.76 -2.05
CA VAL A 56 -4.01 3.39 -0.82
C VAL A 56 -4.35 4.44 0.24
N VAL A 57 -4.79 3.96 1.40
CA VAL A 57 -5.11 4.80 2.55
C VAL A 57 -4.22 4.38 3.71
N ALA A 58 -3.60 5.34 4.37
CA ALA A 58 -2.74 5.08 5.52
C ALA A 58 -3.20 5.91 6.72
N ILE A 59 -3.08 5.33 7.91
CA ILE A 59 -3.28 6.01 9.19
C ILE A 59 -1.92 6.07 9.88
N ALA A 60 -1.52 7.28 10.25
CA ALA A 60 -0.24 7.52 10.89
C ALA A 60 -0.42 8.22 12.24
N LEU A 61 0.52 8.00 13.15
CA LEU A 61 0.54 8.67 14.44
C LEU A 61 0.79 10.18 14.26
N PRO A 62 0.24 11.02 15.16
CA PRO A 62 0.56 12.44 15.17
C PRO A 62 2.06 12.65 15.24
N GLY A 63 2.56 13.65 14.51
CA GLY A 63 3.99 13.93 14.44
C GLY A 63 4.73 13.18 13.33
N THR A 64 4.10 12.23 12.67
CA THR A 64 4.70 11.59 11.49
C THR A 64 4.88 12.63 10.38
N PRO A 65 6.10 12.78 9.81
CA PRO A 65 6.33 13.78 8.77
C PRO A 65 5.45 13.51 7.54
N ARG A 66 4.69 14.53 7.13
CA ARG A 66 3.81 14.41 5.96
C ARG A 66 4.58 14.08 4.70
N ALA A 67 5.75 14.70 4.53
CA ALA A 67 6.59 14.45 3.36
C ALA A 67 7.00 12.97 3.23
N ALA A 68 7.28 12.31 4.35
CA ALA A 68 7.60 10.90 4.38
C ALA A 68 6.40 10.03 3.97
N LEU A 69 5.20 10.40 4.42
CA LEU A 69 3.97 9.70 4.04
C LEU A 69 3.68 9.83 2.56
N VAL A 70 3.76 11.04 2.03
CA VAL A 70 3.52 11.29 0.60
C VAL A 70 4.52 10.54 -0.26
N LYS A 71 5.79 10.58 0.10
CA LYS A 71 6.84 9.84 -0.62
C LYS A 71 6.55 8.35 -0.62
N TRP A 72 6.18 7.79 0.52
CA TRP A 72 5.89 6.37 0.65
C TRP A 72 4.67 5.95 -0.18
N LEU A 73 3.58 6.71 -0.10
CA LEU A 73 2.37 6.42 -0.87
C LEU A 73 2.64 6.50 -2.38
N ASN A 74 3.48 7.45 -2.81
CA ASN A 74 3.81 7.62 -4.22
C ASN A 74 4.70 6.50 -4.78
N LEU A 75 5.32 5.67 -3.95
CA LEU A 75 6.11 4.54 -4.43
C LEU A 75 5.26 3.53 -5.21
N LEU A 76 3.98 3.41 -4.90
CA LEU A 76 3.06 2.54 -5.62
C LEU A 76 2.34 3.24 -6.77
N GLY A 77 2.37 4.52 -6.78
CA GLY A 77 1.75 5.35 -7.82
C GLY A 77 2.76 5.74 -8.87
#